data_7a9e6959b800ca245715be7f291745bb
#
_entry.id   7a9e6959b800ca245715be7f291745bb
#
_cell.length_a   1.000
_cell.length_b   1.000
_cell.length_c   1.000
_cell.angle_alpha   90.00
_cell.angle_beta   90.00
_cell.angle_gamma   90.00
#
_symmetry.space_group_name_H-M   'P 1'
#
loop_
_entity.id
_entity.type
_entity.pdbx_description
1 polymer ?
#
loop_
_entity_poly.entity_id
_entity_poly.type
_entity_poly.pdbx_seq_one_letter_code
_entity_poly.pdbx_strand_id
1 'polypeptide(L)'
;MVPFAVQASRGCSTPCLLALALAAEFAPVRPARAEQALDELAAWLVGARHDDPEDQLRALAELAGAHLEAVVLSSAIDDLLLDRVAFAGAGHPLLLAIACAEAARRAGLPVGIVAGAEGAFVAHRGLAEPLLVDPGSGALCDARTLQAPVSWQCCHQVAARILNRIGERAERVGHVCWALRAAELRLALPFEDPTRERLEADLRRVRARLN
;
A
#
# COMPACT_ATOMS: atom_id res chain seq x y z
N MET A 1 9.19 -8.79 -14.98
CA MET A 1 9.17 -8.06 -13.70
C MET A 1 10.32 -8.56 -12.83
N VAL A 2 10.95 -7.68 -12.03
CA VAL A 2 12.02 -8.06 -11.09
C VAL A 2 11.39 -8.82 -9.92
N PRO A 3 11.94 -9.97 -9.48
CA PRO A 3 11.42 -10.71 -8.33
C PRO A 3 11.37 -9.86 -7.05
N PHE A 4 10.39 -10.08 -6.20
CA PHE A 4 10.17 -9.28 -4.99
C PHE A 4 11.41 -9.21 -4.09
N ALA A 5 12.06 -10.34 -3.81
CA ALA A 5 13.25 -10.35 -2.95
C ALA A 5 14.40 -9.49 -3.49
N VAL A 6 14.60 -9.47 -4.81
CA VAL A 6 15.60 -8.62 -5.47
C VAL A 6 15.19 -7.14 -5.41
N GLN A 7 13.90 -6.85 -5.57
CA GLN A 7 13.41 -5.48 -5.45
C GLN A 7 13.49 -4.98 -4.01
N ALA A 8 13.19 -5.82 -3.03
CA ALA A 8 13.25 -5.51 -1.61
C ALA A 8 14.69 -5.29 -1.09
N SER A 9 15.69 -5.96 -1.68
CA SER A 9 17.10 -5.77 -1.30
C SER A 9 17.73 -4.50 -1.87
N ARG A 10 17.10 -3.87 -2.87
CA ARG A 10 17.54 -2.58 -3.37
C ARG A 10 17.12 -1.50 -2.38
N GLY A 11 17.87 -0.39 -2.30
CA GLY A 11 17.48 0.76 -1.48
C GLY A 11 16.02 1.18 -1.75
N CYS A 12 15.43 2.03 -0.93
CA CYS A 12 14.01 2.38 -0.99
C CYS A 12 13.56 2.72 -2.42
N SER A 13 12.90 1.74 -3.05
CA SER A 13 12.14 1.94 -4.30
C SER A 13 10.80 2.61 -3.99
N THR A 14 9.98 2.89 -5.01
CA THR A 14 8.64 3.38 -4.73
C THR A 14 7.77 2.27 -4.12
N PRO A 15 6.81 2.59 -3.23
CA PRO A 15 5.86 1.60 -2.72
C PRO A 15 5.12 0.85 -3.83
N CYS A 16 4.81 1.53 -4.94
CA CYS A 16 4.15 0.96 -6.11
C CYS A 16 4.97 -0.18 -6.75
N LEU A 17 6.26 0.04 -7.05
CA LEU A 17 7.12 -0.98 -7.66
C LEU A 17 7.25 -2.22 -6.78
N LEU A 18 7.41 -2.01 -5.46
CA LEU A 18 7.54 -3.13 -4.53
C LEU A 18 6.21 -3.88 -4.37
N ALA A 19 5.06 -3.17 -4.36
CA ALA A 19 3.74 -3.79 -4.29
C ALA A 19 3.37 -4.57 -5.55
N LEU A 20 3.76 -4.10 -6.75
CA LEU A 20 3.60 -4.86 -7.99
C LEU A 20 4.46 -6.12 -8.02
N ALA A 21 5.73 -6.03 -7.58
CA ALA A 21 6.60 -7.19 -7.45
C ALA A 21 6.06 -8.20 -6.43
N LEU A 22 5.48 -7.71 -5.33
CA LEU A 22 4.79 -8.53 -4.33
C LEU A 22 3.56 -9.23 -4.92
N ALA A 23 2.73 -8.53 -5.66
CA ALA A 23 1.53 -9.11 -6.29
C ALA A 23 1.88 -10.31 -7.19
N ALA A 24 3.02 -10.24 -7.90
CA ALA A 24 3.50 -11.32 -8.77
C ALA A 24 3.89 -12.61 -8.03
N GLU A 25 4.12 -12.55 -6.73
CA GLU A 25 4.43 -13.71 -5.90
C GLU A 25 3.18 -14.55 -5.55
N PHE A 26 1.98 -13.96 -5.73
CA PHE A 26 0.70 -14.60 -5.38
C PHE A 26 -0.19 -14.89 -6.59
N ALA A 27 -0.08 -14.08 -7.66
CA ALA A 27 -0.90 -14.26 -8.86
C ALA A 27 -0.20 -13.71 -10.12
N PRO A 28 -0.61 -14.14 -11.32
CA PRO A 28 -0.16 -13.51 -12.56
C PRO A 28 -0.54 -12.03 -12.60
N VAL A 29 0.44 -11.14 -12.74
CA VAL A 29 0.27 -9.68 -12.79
C VAL A 29 0.22 -9.21 -14.25
N ARG A 30 -0.55 -8.17 -14.51
CA ARG A 30 -0.60 -7.44 -15.79
C ARG A 30 0.00 -6.03 -15.64
N PRO A 31 1.35 -5.88 -15.63
CA PRO A 31 2.00 -4.61 -15.30
C PRO A 31 1.55 -3.46 -16.18
N ALA A 32 1.49 -3.66 -17.50
CA ALA A 32 1.10 -2.60 -18.44
C ALA A 32 -0.31 -2.04 -18.15
N ARG A 33 -1.24 -2.89 -17.71
CA ARG A 33 -2.60 -2.47 -17.36
C ARG A 33 -2.64 -1.69 -16.05
N ALA A 34 -1.84 -2.10 -15.08
CA ALA A 34 -1.70 -1.36 -13.82
C ALA A 34 -1.05 0.01 -14.04
N GLU A 35 0.02 0.06 -14.85
CA GLU A 35 0.70 1.30 -15.22
C GLU A 35 -0.25 2.27 -15.94
N GLN A 36 -1.03 1.79 -16.92
CA GLN A 36 -2.02 2.60 -17.60
C GLN A 36 -3.06 3.18 -16.65
N ALA A 37 -3.63 2.37 -15.75
CA ALA A 37 -4.60 2.84 -14.77
C ALA A 37 -4.02 3.91 -13.82
N LEU A 38 -2.77 3.74 -13.39
CA LEU A 38 -2.08 4.74 -12.57
C LEU A 38 -1.76 6.02 -13.35
N ASP A 39 -1.45 5.94 -14.65
CA ASP A 39 -1.28 7.12 -15.52
C ASP A 39 -2.59 7.87 -15.74
N GLU A 40 -3.71 7.15 -15.89
CA GLU A 40 -5.05 7.73 -15.98
C GLU A 40 -5.41 8.49 -14.70
N LEU A 41 -5.14 7.91 -13.52
CA LEU A 41 -5.33 8.62 -12.25
C LEU A 41 -4.40 9.83 -12.13
N ALA A 42 -3.14 9.73 -12.54
CA ALA A 42 -2.20 10.84 -12.50
C ALA A 42 -2.63 12.02 -13.37
N ALA A 43 -3.26 11.75 -14.52
CA ALA A 43 -3.73 12.79 -15.44
C ALA A 43 -4.74 13.75 -14.79
N TRP A 44 -5.55 13.28 -13.82
CA TRP A 44 -6.46 14.11 -13.05
C TRP A 44 -5.76 15.15 -12.16
N LEU A 45 -4.53 14.88 -11.77
CA LEU A 45 -3.76 15.70 -10.82
C LEU A 45 -2.80 16.68 -11.49
N VAL A 46 -2.63 16.61 -12.81
CA VAL A 46 -1.65 17.45 -13.53
C VAL A 46 -1.93 18.94 -13.34
N GLY A 47 -3.20 19.33 -13.31
CA GLY A 47 -3.62 20.73 -13.09
C GLY A 47 -3.22 21.27 -11.71
N ALA A 48 -3.21 20.43 -10.68
CA ALA A 48 -2.90 20.82 -9.30
C ALA A 48 -1.40 20.97 -9.01
N ARG A 49 -0.52 20.66 -9.96
CA ARG A 49 0.95 20.64 -9.74
C ARG A 49 1.54 21.95 -9.20
N HIS A 50 0.95 23.08 -9.56
CA HIS A 50 1.44 24.41 -9.23
C HIS A 50 0.64 25.09 -8.12
N ASP A 51 -0.37 24.40 -7.58
CA ASP A 51 -1.19 24.88 -6.48
C ASP A 51 -0.43 24.78 -5.15
N ASP A 52 -0.98 25.39 -4.12
CA ASP A 52 -0.40 25.25 -2.79
C ASP A 52 -0.61 23.83 -2.24
N PRO A 53 0.15 23.43 -1.19
CA PRO A 53 0.10 22.07 -0.66
C PRO A 53 -1.28 21.60 -0.18
N GLU A 54 -2.13 22.50 0.31
CA GLU A 54 -3.46 22.16 0.79
C GLU A 54 -4.42 21.91 -0.38
N ASP A 55 -4.35 22.74 -1.43
CA ASP A 55 -5.16 22.54 -2.65
C ASP A 55 -4.72 21.30 -3.42
N GLN A 56 -3.41 20.96 -3.41
CA GLN A 56 -2.92 19.68 -3.93
C GLN A 56 -3.53 18.49 -3.20
N LEU A 57 -3.65 18.55 -1.87
CA LEU A 57 -4.34 17.51 -1.11
C LEU A 57 -5.84 17.47 -1.36
N ARG A 58 -6.50 18.62 -1.55
CA ARG A 58 -7.92 18.65 -1.94
C ARG A 58 -8.14 17.98 -3.29
N ALA A 59 -7.32 18.30 -4.29
CA ALA A 59 -7.39 17.65 -5.60
C ALA A 59 -7.19 16.12 -5.48
N LEU A 60 -6.26 15.67 -4.63
CA LEU A 60 -6.05 14.25 -4.38
C LEU A 60 -7.26 13.60 -3.66
N ALA A 61 -7.88 14.30 -2.74
CA ALA A 61 -9.08 13.86 -2.03
C ALA A 61 -10.28 13.72 -2.99
N GLU A 62 -10.47 14.69 -3.89
CA GLU A 62 -11.50 14.65 -4.95
C GLU A 62 -11.27 13.47 -5.91
N LEU A 63 -10.02 13.27 -6.35
CA LEU A 63 -9.66 12.10 -7.16
C LEU A 63 -10.02 10.80 -6.44
N ALA A 64 -9.61 10.66 -5.18
CA ALA A 64 -9.87 9.45 -4.40
C ALA A 64 -11.37 9.21 -4.25
N GLY A 65 -12.16 10.21 -3.87
CA GLY A 65 -13.60 10.10 -3.73
C GLY A 65 -14.36 9.81 -5.03
N ALA A 66 -13.80 10.24 -6.18
CA ALA A 66 -14.44 10.01 -7.48
C ALA A 66 -14.08 8.66 -8.12
N HIS A 67 -12.89 8.11 -7.84
CA HIS A 67 -12.33 6.98 -8.59
C HIS A 67 -11.93 5.77 -7.75
N LEU A 68 -11.93 5.89 -6.42
CA LEU A 68 -11.45 4.82 -5.54
C LEU A 68 -12.52 4.43 -4.52
N GLU A 69 -12.60 3.14 -4.23
CA GLU A 69 -13.56 2.58 -3.28
C GLU A 69 -12.88 1.59 -2.32
N ALA A 70 -13.05 1.80 -1.02
CA ALA A 70 -12.50 0.90 -0.01
C ALA A 70 -13.32 -0.39 0.10
N VAL A 71 -12.66 -1.52 -0.05
CA VAL A 71 -13.21 -2.85 0.24
C VAL A 71 -12.76 -3.28 1.63
N VAL A 72 -13.67 -3.19 2.61
CA VAL A 72 -13.37 -3.46 4.02
C VAL A 72 -13.50 -4.94 4.36
N LEU A 73 -14.51 -5.60 3.82
CA LEU A 73 -14.81 -7.01 4.10
C LEU A 73 -14.70 -7.84 2.81
N SER A 74 -13.57 -8.52 2.67
CA SER A 74 -13.33 -9.44 1.56
C SER A 74 -12.61 -10.68 2.06
N SER A 75 -12.96 -11.84 1.51
CA SER A 75 -12.19 -13.08 1.65
C SER A 75 -11.20 -13.27 0.50
N ALA A 76 -11.38 -12.53 -0.58
CA ALA A 76 -10.50 -12.59 -1.75
C ALA A 76 -9.14 -11.92 -1.47
N ILE A 77 -8.10 -12.37 -2.15
CA ILE A 77 -6.77 -11.74 -2.09
C ILE A 77 -6.64 -10.61 -3.10
N ASP A 78 -7.49 -10.56 -4.11
CA ASP A 78 -7.39 -9.62 -5.24
C ASP A 78 -7.40 -8.15 -4.79
N ASP A 79 -8.12 -7.82 -3.72
CA ASP A 79 -8.15 -6.49 -3.12
C ASP A 79 -6.87 -6.11 -2.34
N LEU A 80 -5.92 -7.06 -2.23
CA LEU A 80 -4.57 -6.89 -1.66
C LEU A 80 -3.46 -6.96 -2.74
N LEU A 81 -3.83 -7.06 -4.03
CA LEU A 81 -2.88 -7.09 -5.15
C LEU A 81 -2.99 -5.79 -5.95
N LEU A 82 -1.89 -5.02 -6.01
CA LEU A 82 -1.92 -3.66 -6.54
C LEU A 82 -2.38 -3.57 -7.99
N ASP A 83 -2.02 -4.54 -8.84
CA ASP A 83 -2.45 -4.54 -10.24
C ASP A 83 -3.98 -4.71 -10.39
N ARG A 84 -4.61 -5.44 -9.48
CA ARG A 84 -6.06 -5.61 -9.43
C ARG A 84 -6.73 -4.34 -8.92
N VAL A 85 -6.21 -3.80 -7.81
CA VAL A 85 -6.73 -2.60 -7.16
C VAL A 85 -6.61 -1.37 -8.07
N ALA A 86 -5.45 -1.15 -8.69
CA ALA A 86 -5.26 -0.03 -9.60
C ALA A 86 -6.22 -0.08 -10.80
N PHE A 87 -6.46 -1.28 -11.35
CA PHE A 87 -7.37 -1.44 -12.47
C PHE A 87 -8.85 -1.32 -12.07
N ALA A 88 -9.24 -1.90 -10.92
CA ALA A 88 -10.64 -1.90 -10.48
C ALA A 88 -11.07 -0.57 -9.84
N GLY A 89 -10.13 0.27 -9.41
CA GLY A 89 -10.41 1.42 -8.55
C GLY A 89 -10.93 1.03 -7.16
N ALA A 90 -10.88 -0.26 -6.81
CA ALA A 90 -11.45 -0.76 -5.57
C ALA A 90 -10.50 -1.74 -4.88
N GLY A 91 -10.37 -1.65 -3.54
CA GLY A 91 -9.48 -2.54 -2.80
C GLY A 91 -9.25 -2.16 -1.35
N HIS A 92 -8.28 -2.82 -0.75
CA HIS A 92 -7.91 -2.53 0.64
C HIS A 92 -7.34 -1.11 0.76
N PRO A 93 -7.70 -0.31 1.78
CA PRO A 93 -7.28 1.09 1.94
C PRO A 93 -5.77 1.32 1.79
N LEU A 94 -4.93 0.39 2.26
CA LEU A 94 -3.48 0.48 2.09
C LEU A 94 -3.05 0.47 0.61
N LEU A 95 -3.71 -0.33 -0.24
CA LEU A 95 -3.41 -0.40 -1.68
C LEU A 95 -3.93 0.83 -2.41
N LEU A 96 -5.08 1.36 -1.98
CA LEU A 96 -5.60 2.64 -2.48
C LEU A 96 -4.65 3.79 -2.11
N ALA A 97 -4.07 3.79 -0.90
CA ALA A 97 -3.05 4.78 -0.51
C ALA A 97 -1.81 4.70 -1.42
N ILE A 98 -1.39 3.49 -1.83
CA ILE A 98 -0.30 3.32 -2.79
C ILE A 98 -0.68 3.88 -4.16
N ALA A 99 -1.89 3.59 -4.65
CA ALA A 99 -2.37 4.08 -5.95
C ALA A 99 -2.45 5.62 -5.95
N CYS A 100 -3.04 6.23 -4.91
CA CYS A 100 -3.08 7.68 -4.73
C CYS A 100 -1.68 8.31 -4.69
N ALA A 101 -0.79 7.78 -3.86
CA ALA A 101 0.56 8.32 -3.70
C ALA A 101 1.38 8.18 -5.00
N GLU A 102 1.21 7.10 -5.75
CA GLU A 102 1.88 6.91 -7.04
C GLU A 102 1.30 7.82 -8.12
N ALA A 103 -0.03 7.98 -8.21
CA ALA A 103 -0.66 8.93 -9.12
C ALA A 103 -0.18 10.36 -8.86
N ALA A 104 -0.17 10.79 -7.60
CA ALA A 104 0.33 12.08 -7.18
C ALA A 104 1.83 12.27 -7.52
N ARG A 105 2.67 11.26 -7.27
CA ARG A 105 4.09 11.27 -7.63
C ARG A 105 4.30 11.45 -9.15
N ARG A 106 3.50 10.76 -9.97
CA ARG A 106 3.54 10.89 -11.46
C ARG A 106 3.12 12.29 -11.90
N ALA A 107 2.16 12.88 -11.23
CA ALA A 107 1.74 14.26 -11.45
C ALA A 107 2.74 15.31 -10.90
N GLY A 108 3.75 14.89 -10.14
CA GLY A 108 4.78 15.76 -9.56
C GLY A 108 4.41 16.38 -8.21
N LEU A 109 3.43 15.82 -7.49
CA LEU A 109 3.02 16.26 -6.17
C LEU A 109 3.87 15.55 -5.09
N PRO A 110 4.44 16.29 -4.11
CA PRO A 110 5.33 15.76 -3.09
C PRO A 110 4.53 15.14 -1.91
N VAL A 111 3.81 14.08 -2.16
CA VAL A 111 3.05 13.34 -1.15
C VAL A 111 3.75 12.04 -0.74
N GLY A 112 3.21 11.37 0.26
CA GLY A 112 3.66 10.06 0.69
C GLY A 112 2.63 9.38 1.57
N ILE A 113 2.87 8.10 1.85
CA ILE A 113 1.99 7.28 2.67
C ILE A 113 2.34 7.47 4.14
N VAL A 114 1.33 7.73 4.96
CA VAL A 114 1.38 7.63 6.42
C VAL A 114 0.43 6.54 6.89
N ALA A 115 0.78 5.85 7.96
CA ALA A 115 -0.09 4.82 8.50
C ALA A 115 0.04 4.71 10.02
N GLY A 116 -1.04 4.27 10.64
CA GLY A 116 -1.18 4.01 12.07
C GLY A 116 -2.04 2.79 12.35
N ALA A 117 -2.59 2.71 13.54
CA ALA A 117 -3.50 1.64 13.94
C ALA A 117 -4.84 1.71 13.16
N GLU A 118 -5.33 2.92 12.88
CA GLU A 118 -6.63 3.16 12.25
C GLU A 118 -6.63 2.97 10.73
N GLY A 119 -5.46 2.98 10.09
CA GLY A 119 -5.40 2.79 8.64
C GLY A 119 -4.15 3.35 7.98
N ALA A 120 -4.25 3.49 6.66
CA ALA A 120 -3.26 4.12 5.81
C ALA A 120 -3.88 5.32 5.10
N PHE A 121 -3.16 6.42 5.09
CA PHE A 121 -3.58 7.71 4.54
C PHE A 121 -2.48 8.24 3.61
N VAL A 122 -2.81 9.29 2.86
CA VAL A 122 -1.83 10.05 2.09
C VAL A 122 -1.68 11.44 2.70
N ALA A 123 -0.43 11.90 2.86
CA ALA A 123 -0.09 13.19 3.41
C ALA A 123 0.86 13.95 2.49
N HIS A 124 0.81 15.29 2.54
CA HIS A 124 1.69 16.16 1.76
C HIS A 124 2.94 16.53 2.56
N ARG A 125 4.13 16.42 1.94
CA ARG A 125 5.41 16.66 2.62
C ARG A 125 5.69 18.14 2.91
N GLY A 126 5.01 19.05 2.22
CA GLY A 126 5.15 20.49 2.40
C GLY A 126 4.23 21.09 3.45
N LEU A 127 3.34 20.31 4.06
CA LEU A 127 2.47 20.80 5.14
C LEU A 127 3.08 20.52 6.50
N ALA A 128 3.16 21.56 7.33
CA ALA A 128 3.57 21.45 8.73
C ALA A 128 2.46 20.83 9.60
N GLU A 129 1.19 21.10 9.26
CA GLU A 129 0.05 20.52 9.93
C GLU A 129 -0.40 19.23 9.24
N PRO A 130 -0.76 18.20 10.01
CA PRO A 130 -1.01 16.88 9.47
C PRO A 130 -2.42 16.75 8.88
N LEU A 131 -2.67 17.37 7.75
CA LEU A 131 -3.84 17.11 6.93
C LEU A 131 -3.61 15.82 6.12
N LEU A 132 -4.56 14.91 6.18
CA LEU A 132 -4.50 13.57 5.58
C LEU A 132 -5.65 13.37 4.60
N VAL A 133 -5.38 12.64 3.53
CA VAL A 133 -6.42 12.09 2.64
C VAL A 133 -6.67 10.64 3.02
N ASP A 134 -7.91 10.30 3.31
CA ASP A 134 -8.35 8.90 3.36
C ASP A 134 -8.61 8.42 1.92
N PRO A 135 -7.81 7.49 1.41
CA PRO A 135 -7.90 7.08 0.02
C PRO A 135 -9.14 6.24 -0.30
N GLY A 136 -9.83 5.74 0.72
CA GLY A 136 -11.02 4.90 0.54
C GLY A 136 -12.32 5.68 0.48
N SER A 137 -12.35 6.88 1.04
CA SER A 137 -13.54 7.75 1.06
C SER A 137 -13.33 9.09 0.35
N GLY A 138 -12.07 9.46 0.07
CA GLY A 138 -11.73 10.80 -0.41
C GLY A 138 -11.87 11.87 0.66
N ALA A 139 -12.05 11.51 1.93
CA ALA A 139 -12.20 12.47 3.00
C ALA A 139 -10.85 13.09 3.39
N LEU A 140 -10.87 14.41 3.65
CA LEU A 140 -9.78 15.08 4.34
C LEU A 140 -10.00 14.98 5.86
N CYS A 141 -8.99 14.56 6.58
CA CYS A 141 -9.00 14.47 8.04
C CYS A 141 -7.76 15.10 8.67
N ASP A 142 -7.92 15.66 9.85
CA ASP A 142 -6.81 16.12 10.67
C ASP A 142 -6.24 14.94 11.45
N ALA A 143 -4.93 14.67 11.32
CA ALA A 143 -4.27 13.58 12.04
C ALA A 143 -4.39 13.69 13.57
N ARG A 144 -4.64 14.90 14.10
CA ARG A 144 -4.89 15.12 15.53
C ARG A 144 -6.22 14.55 16.02
N THR A 145 -7.16 14.29 15.11
CA THR A 145 -8.45 13.67 15.43
C THR A 145 -8.40 12.15 15.47
N LEU A 146 -7.30 11.55 14.99
CA LEU A 146 -7.11 10.11 15.04
C LEU A 146 -6.82 9.66 16.50
N GLN A 147 -7.33 8.49 16.88
CA GLN A 147 -7.13 7.92 18.20
C GLN A 147 -5.68 7.49 18.45
N ALA A 148 -4.95 7.17 17.38
CA ALA A 148 -3.56 6.75 17.44
C ALA A 148 -2.69 7.55 16.46
N PRO A 149 -1.41 7.79 16.79
CA PRO A 149 -0.52 8.53 15.91
C PRO A 149 -0.24 7.78 14.62
N VAL A 150 -0.09 8.54 13.54
CA VAL A 150 0.38 8.04 12.24
C VAL A 150 1.86 8.37 12.04
N SER A 151 2.54 7.57 11.24
CA SER A 151 3.93 7.81 10.87
C SER A 151 4.15 7.61 9.38
N TRP A 152 5.14 8.33 8.83
CA TRP A 152 5.59 8.14 7.45
C TRP A 152 6.04 6.70 7.23
N GLN A 153 5.62 6.11 6.12
CA GLN A 153 5.96 4.74 5.78
C GLN A 153 6.95 4.70 4.62
N CYS A 154 8.02 3.96 4.78
CA CYS A 154 8.88 3.61 3.66
C CYS A 154 8.25 2.44 2.85
N CYS A 155 8.76 2.18 1.65
CA CYS A 155 8.26 1.11 0.78
C CYS A 155 8.31 -0.28 1.46
N HIS A 156 9.31 -0.56 2.28
CA HIS A 156 9.45 -1.83 3.00
C HIS A 156 8.43 -2.00 4.12
N GLN A 157 8.13 -0.92 4.86
CA GLN A 157 7.07 -0.93 5.88
C GLN A 157 5.69 -1.13 5.25
N VAL A 158 5.42 -0.48 4.12
CA VAL A 158 4.19 -0.68 3.34
C VAL A 158 4.08 -2.13 2.88
N ALA A 159 5.14 -2.70 2.28
CA ALA A 159 5.17 -4.10 1.84
C ALA A 159 4.95 -5.08 3.00
N ALA A 160 5.56 -4.84 4.16
CA ALA A 160 5.34 -5.65 5.35
C ALA A 160 3.88 -5.64 5.80
N ARG A 161 3.22 -4.48 5.77
CA ARG A 161 1.79 -4.35 6.11
C ARG A 161 0.91 -5.14 5.12
N ILE A 162 1.21 -5.07 3.80
CA ILE A 162 0.48 -5.86 2.79
C ILE A 162 0.65 -7.35 3.08
N LEU A 163 1.89 -7.81 3.28
CA LEU A 163 2.19 -9.22 3.57
C LEU A 163 1.52 -9.71 4.86
N ASN A 164 1.44 -8.87 5.89
CA ASN A 164 0.69 -9.19 7.10
C ASN A 164 -0.79 -9.40 6.80
N ARG A 165 -1.42 -8.48 6.02
CA ARG A 165 -2.83 -8.61 5.62
C ARG A 165 -3.10 -9.85 4.77
N ILE A 166 -2.20 -10.18 3.84
CA ILE A 166 -2.29 -11.41 3.05
C ILE A 166 -2.19 -12.63 3.96
N GLY A 167 -1.22 -12.66 4.88
CA GLY A 167 -1.03 -13.75 5.84
C GLY A 167 -2.26 -13.96 6.74
N GLU A 168 -2.76 -12.88 7.36
CA GLU A 168 -3.96 -12.91 8.22
C GLU A 168 -5.19 -13.42 7.46
N ARG A 169 -5.36 -12.97 6.21
CA ARG A 169 -6.45 -13.40 5.36
C ARG A 169 -6.32 -14.86 4.95
N ALA A 170 -5.13 -15.27 4.52
CA ALA A 170 -4.82 -16.63 4.14
C ALA A 170 -5.03 -17.61 5.31
N GLU A 171 -4.62 -17.25 6.53
CA GLU A 171 -4.88 -18.05 7.73
C GLU A 171 -6.39 -18.18 8.03
N ARG A 172 -7.15 -17.10 7.86
CA ARG A 172 -8.61 -17.09 8.11
C ARG A 172 -9.39 -17.98 7.15
N VAL A 173 -8.97 -18.01 5.86
CA VAL A 173 -9.61 -18.84 4.84
C VAL A 173 -8.97 -20.23 4.69
N GLY A 174 -7.98 -20.57 5.51
CA GLY A 174 -7.30 -21.87 5.46
C GLY A 174 -6.34 -22.05 4.27
N HIS A 175 -5.90 -20.97 3.61
CA HIS A 175 -5.00 -21.04 2.45
C HIS A 175 -3.53 -21.04 2.89
N VAL A 176 -3.06 -22.18 3.42
CA VAL A 176 -1.76 -22.31 4.08
C VAL A 176 -0.58 -21.94 3.17
N CYS A 177 -0.65 -22.27 1.87
CA CYS A 177 0.43 -21.90 0.92
C CYS A 177 0.63 -20.39 0.81
N TRP A 178 -0.44 -19.60 0.81
CA TRP A 178 -0.33 -18.14 0.80
C TRP A 178 0.15 -17.58 2.14
N ALA A 179 -0.30 -18.14 3.25
CA ALA A 179 0.19 -17.76 4.57
C ALA A 179 1.70 -18.01 4.69
N LEU A 180 2.17 -19.19 4.24
CA LEU A 180 3.57 -19.54 4.20
C LEU A 180 4.36 -18.59 3.30
N ARG A 181 3.89 -18.36 2.06
CA ARG A 181 4.56 -17.46 1.13
C ARG A 181 4.66 -16.04 1.68
N ALA A 182 3.59 -15.51 2.27
CA ALA A 182 3.62 -14.20 2.90
C ALA A 182 4.63 -14.12 4.05
N ALA A 183 4.74 -15.16 4.87
CA ALA A 183 5.72 -15.23 5.94
C ALA A 183 7.17 -15.29 5.42
N GLU A 184 7.44 -16.03 4.35
CA GLU A 184 8.76 -16.10 3.70
C GLU A 184 9.16 -14.75 3.09
N LEU A 185 8.24 -14.08 2.39
CA LEU A 185 8.51 -12.78 1.75
C LEU A 185 8.78 -11.67 2.79
N ARG A 186 8.18 -11.74 3.98
CA ARG A 186 8.49 -10.81 5.07
C ARG A 186 9.96 -10.90 5.50
N LEU A 187 10.56 -12.08 5.48
CA LEU A 187 11.99 -12.27 5.80
C LEU A 187 12.93 -11.72 4.72
N ALA A 188 12.44 -11.52 3.49
CA ALA A 188 13.22 -10.88 2.43
C ALA A 188 13.29 -9.35 2.57
N LEU A 189 12.47 -8.75 3.47
CA LEU A 189 12.53 -7.31 3.76
C LEU A 189 13.73 -7.00 4.67
N PRO A 190 14.39 -5.83 4.49
CA PRO A 190 15.60 -5.45 5.22
C PRO A 190 15.27 -4.91 6.63
N PHE A 191 14.66 -5.74 7.45
CA PHE A 191 14.43 -5.41 8.85
C PHE A 191 15.55 -5.96 9.72
N GLU A 192 15.96 -5.16 10.71
CA GLU A 192 16.94 -5.51 11.70
C GLU A 192 16.30 -6.25 12.90
N ASP A 193 17.15 -6.86 13.72
CA ASP A 193 16.73 -7.42 15.01
C ASP A 193 16.16 -6.29 15.92
N PRO A 194 15.13 -6.55 16.73
CA PRO A 194 14.44 -7.83 17.02
C PRO A 194 13.29 -8.17 16.06
N THR A 195 13.00 -7.35 15.06
CA THR A 195 11.89 -7.58 14.12
C THR A 195 12.10 -8.88 13.35
N ARG A 196 13.33 -9.14 12.91
CA ARG A 196 13.69 -10.35 12.17
C ARG A 196 13.42 -11.62 12.98
N GLU A 197 13.77 -11.65 14.26
CA GLU A 197 13.53 -12.81 15.14
C GLU A 197 12.04 -13.14 15.26
N ARG A 198 11.17 -12.09 15.34
CA ARG A 198 9.72 -12.26 15.37
C ARG A 198 9.20 -12.85 14.07
N LEU A 199 9.69 -12.37 12.93
CA LEU A 199 9.30 -12.89 11.61
C LEU A 199 9.72 -14.36 11.43
N GLU A 200 10.89 -14.75 11.92
CA GLU A 200 11.34 -16.15 11.91
C GLU A 200 10.47 -17.04 12.82
N ALA A 201 10.07 -16.54 13.98
CA ALA A 201 9.14 -17.24 14.87
C ALA A 201 7.76 -17.43 14.21
N ASP A 202 7.25 -16.39 13.53
CA ASP A 202 6.01 -16.48 12.77
C ASP A 202 6.09 -17.50 11.65
N LEU A 203 7.18 -17.52 10.89
CA LEU A 203 7.39 -18.51 9.83
C LEU A 203 7.41 -19.94 10.38
N ARG A 204 8.11 -20.17 11.51
CA ARG A 204 8.10 -21.50 12.18
C ARG A 204 6.69 -21.91 12.57
N ARG A 205 5.89 -20.98 13.13
CA ARG A 205 4.50 -21.22 13.51
C ARG A 205 3.62 -21.62 12.31
N VAL A 206 3.76 -20.92 11.18
CA VAL A 206 3.00 -21.25 9.97
C VAL A 206 3.42 -22.61 9.41
N ARG A 207 4.71 -22.92 9.37
CA ARG A 207 5.23 -24.23 8.93
C ARG A 207 4.76 -25.39 9.80
N ALA A 208 4.65 -25.19 11.11
CA ALA A 208 4.16 -26.24 12.02
C ALA A 208 2.70 -26.64 11.75
N ARG A 209 1.91 -25.84 11.04
CA ARG A 209 0.53 -26.17 10.65
C ARG A 209 0.45 -27.02 9.36
N LEU A 210 1.57 -27.23 8.68
CA LEU A 210 1.66 -28.06 7.49
C LEU A 210 1.97 -29.54 7.80
N ASN A 211 2.40 -29.83 9.03
CA ASN A 211 2.70 -31.17 9.54
C ASN A 211 1.57 -31.65 10.48
#